data_7c4057a304d6964f799fd14ee1dcfd93
#
_entry.id   7c4057a304d6964f799fd14ee1dcfd93
#
_cell.length_a   1.000
_cell.length_b   1.000
_cell.length_c   1.000
_cell.angle_alpha   90.00
_cell.angle_beta   90.00
_cell.angle_gamma   90.00
#
_symmetry.space_group_name_H-M   'P 1'
#
loop_
_entity.id
_entity.type
_entity.pdbx_description
1 polymer ?
#
loop_
_entity_poly.entity_id
_entity_poly.type
_entity_poly.pdbx_seq_one_letter_code
_entity_poly.pdbx_strand_id
1 'polypeptide(L)'
;MTDSRAAIRRRRAATAGAAALLVVLGGEVTSCGTGSADGEQAPQRAELAFRDAVGTSYLRHYEPSEVERRAGAFDPFYVNLTASAASPGKGSVRVRNIKVTVDLSAVKSVTIDTMMKEQGCKRSGDLVTCTPKDMASGESANLWLFNMVEWQNAAKGPAGSMKVTVTSDNAPTIHFTTQLVIGSPRLTARENPHPASGPIEPGSDLEVRPAFGNEGETDVDGDLNVAVKVQGQATLRREYSNCRYDKADAPKKALCTIPGPLRAGAAYETDRPFTAAIDKTGSQGKITATLYPAPNTPTRDLLPDSAPRGTGAPLGFRPTDGSGFRTFAKELAFGDMQFRTTRMYDRQVNGFAIKGKVGQTTEIGVMDAGGYFDGDSYVTLPEGVSLIAHQEGEASEMLFCEYTDEKNRKVLCPAPNNPLPVLRVRIDKRVEGAQGTISVKPDPEHPDPDLTNNTAPITVEYVD
;
A
#
# COMPACT_ATOMS: atom_id res chain seq x y z
N MET A 1 36.82 19.87 15.71
CA MET A 1 37.70 19.02 14.89
C MET A 1 37.38 17.57 15.22
N THR A 2 36.60 16.92 14.42
CA THR A 2 36.61 15.52 14.03
C THR A 2 35.33 15.23 13.27
N ASP A 3 35.51 15.05 11.97
CA ASP A 3 34.51 14.63 10.98
C ASP A 3 34.03 13.20 11.30
N SER A 4 32.72 12.99 11.24
CA SER A 4 32.12 11.66 11.12
C SER A 4 31.02 11.69 10.07
N ARG A 5 31.40 11.39 8.82
CA ARG A 5 30.47 11.11 7.72
C ARG A 5 29.90 9.70 7.89
N ALA A 6 28.66 9.60 8.31
CA ALA A 6 27.90 8.34 8.29
C ALA A 6 27.24 8.15 6.90
N ALA A 7 27.69 7.13 6.19
CA ALA A 7 27.14 6.71 4.91
C ALA A 7 25.82 5.94 5.12
N ILE A 8 24.70 6.52 4.71
CA ILE A 8 23.39 5.83 4.71
C ILE A 8 23.31 4.92 3.48
N ARG A 9 23.45 3.62 3.66
CA ARG A 9 23.16 2.59 2.66
C ARG A 9 21.63 2.40 2.58
N ARG A 10 21.03 2.82 1.47
CA ARG A 10 19.64 2.50 1.13
C ARG A 10 19.52 1.02 0.74
N ARG A 11 18.83 0.24 1.56
CA ARG A 11 18.38 -1.13 1.18
C ARG A 11 17.05 -1.03 0.43
N ARG A 12 16.99 -1.64 -0.75
CA ARG A 12 15.76 -1.81 -1.52
C ARG A 12 14.98 -3.00 -0.94
N ALA A 13 13.79 -2.76 -0.45
CA ALA A 13 12.83 -3.81 -0.11
C ALA A 13 12.10 -4.25 -1.39
N ALA A 14 12.13 -5.53 -1.68
CA ALA A 14 11.32 -6.14 -2.73
C ALA A 14 9.92 -6.44 -2.14
N THR A 15 8.89 -5.77 -2.65
CA THR A 15 7.49 -6.04 -2.31
C THR A 15 6.92 -7.05 -3.28
N ALA A 16 6.46 -8.18 -2.77
CA ALA A 16 5.71 -9.19 -3.50
C ALA A 16 4.33 -8.66 -3.91
N GLY A 17 3.94 -8.87 -5.18
CA GLY A 17 2.71 -8.36 -5.75
C GLY A 17 1.49 -9.20 -5.34
N ALA A 18 0.40 -8.52 -5.03
CA ALA A 18 -0.94 -9.10 -4.93
C ALA A 18 -1.64 -9.01 -6.29
N ALA A 19 -2.14 -10.15 -6.76
CA ALA A 19 -2.88 -10.26 -8.01
C ALA A 19 -4.27 -9.63 -7.90
N ALA A 20 -4.62 -8.72 -8.79
CA ALA A 20 -5.98 -8.20 -8.95
C ALA A 20 -6.80 -9.15 -9.83
N LEU A 21 -7.94 -9.61 -9.32
CA LEU A 21 -8.93 -10.41 -10.03
C LEU A 21 -9.85 -9.48 -10.83
N LEU A 22 -9.78 -9.53 -12.16
CA LEU A 22 -10.75 -8.91 -13.06
C LEU A 22 -11.83 -9.95 -13.43
N VAL A 23 -13.07 -9.67 -13.08
CA VAL A 23 -14.24 -10.45 -13.51
C VAL A 23 -14.68 -9.94 -14.88
N VAL A 24 -14.53 -10.76 -15.91
CA VAL A 24 -15.10 -10.53 -17.25
C VAL A 24 -16.37 -11.37 -17.38
N LEU A 25 -17.49 -10.70 -17.62
CA LEU A 25 -18.77 -11.33 -17.96
C LEU A 25 -18.68 -11.93 -19.37
N GLY A 26 -18.71 -13.25 -19.46
CA GLY A 26 -18.68 -14.03 -20.68
C GLY A 26 -20.07 -14.19 -21.28
N GLY A 27 -20.20 -13.90 -22.57
CA GLY A 27 -21.32 -14.36 -23.41
C GLY A 27 -21.00 -15.72 -24.01
N GLU A 28 -21.89 -16.69 -23.82
CA GLU A 28 -21.81 -18.01 -24.44
C GLU A 28 -22.09 -17.93 -25.95
N VAL A 29 -21.20 -18.52 -26.74
CA VAL A 29 -21.50 -18.92 -28.12
C VAL A 29 -21.09 -20.38 -28.29
N THR A 30 -22.09 -21.23 -28.38
CA THR A 30 -21.97 -22.64 -28.72
C THR A 30 -21.67 -22.79 -30.22
N SER A 31 -20.57 -23.45 -30.59
CA SER A 31 -20.39 -23.98 -31.94
C SER A 31 -19.58 -25.27 -31.88
N CYS A 32 -20.24 -26.39 -32.16
CA CYS A 32 -19.60 -27.66 -32.51
C CYS A 32 -19.06 -27.62 -33.94
N GLY A 33 -17.77 -27.89 -34.12
CA GLY A 33 -17.14 -28.06 -35.42
C GLY A 33 -15.84 -28.88 -35.27
N THR A 34 -15.93 -30.19 -35.57
CA THR A 34 -14.76 -31.06 -35.75
C THR A 34 -14.06 -30.72 -37.06
N GLY A 35 -12.84 -30.20 -36.99
CA GLY A 35 -12.00 -30.00 -38.13
C GLY A 35 -10.54 -29.82 -37.67
N SER A 36 -9.73 -30.86 -37.82
CA SER A 36 -8.28 -30.73 -37.70
C SER A 36 -7.78 -29.81 -38.82
N ALA A 37 -7.38 -28.62 -38.49
CA ALA A 37 -6.58 -27.76 -39.33
C ALA A 37 -5.42 -27.25 -38.48
N ASP A 38 -4.23 -27.24 -39.01
CA ASP A 38 -3.00 -26.70 -38.46
C ASP A 38 -3.33 -25.31 -37.90
N GLY A 39 -3.44 -25.23 -36.59
CA GLY A 39 -3.90 -24.03 -35.88
C GLY A 39 -2.80 -22.99 -35.91
N GLU A 40 -2.90 -22.07 -36.82
CA GLU A 40 -2.28 -20.74 -36.69
C GLU A 40 -2.79 -20.14 -35.36
N GLN A 41 -1.96 -20.25 -34.33
CA GLN A 41 -2.28 -19.69 -33.00
C GLN A 41 -2.60 -18.21 -33.19
N ALA A 42 -3.85 -17.83 -32.94
CA ALA A 42 -4.25 -16.43 -32.92
C ALA A 42 -3.22 -15.63 -32.11
N PRO A 43 -2.73 -14.48 -32.63
CA PRO A 43 -1.69 -13.72 -31.97
C PRO A 43 -2.11 -13.40 -30.53
N GLN A 44 -1.30 -13.84 -29.59
CA GLN A 44 -1.55 -13.61 -28.17
C GLN A 44 -1.64 -12.10 -27.93
N ARG A 45 -2.81 -11.62 -27.56
CA ARG A 45 -3.05 -10.21 -27.24
C ARG A 45 -2.42 -9.88 -25.90
N ALA A 46 -1.64 -8.81 -25.90
CA ALA A 46 -1.15 -8.16 -24.70
C ALA A 46 -2.12 -7.03 -24.28
N GLU A 47 -2.02 -6.61 -23.05
CA GLU A 47 -2.70 -5.43 -22.53
C GLU A 47 -1.68 -4.45 -21.97
N LEU A 48 -1.95 -3.17 -22.19
CA LEU A 48 -1.25 -2.04 -21.56
C LEU A 48 -2.24 -1.27 -20.70
N ALA A 49 -1.78 -0.85 -19.52
CA ALA A 49 -2.52 0.05 -18.67
C ALA A 49 -1.59 1.15 -18.12
N PHE A 50 -2.14 2.32 -17.88
CA PHE A 50 -1.46 3.31 -17.04
C PHE A 50 -1.54 2.85 -15.59
N ARG A 51 -0.41 2.79 -14.91
CA ARG A 51 -0.35 2.47 -13.49
C ARG A 51 -0.87 3.64 -12.64
N ASP A 52 -0.45 4.86 -13.01
CA ASP A 52 -0.84 6.09 -12.34
C ASP A 52 -1.03 7.15 -13.44
N ALA A 53 -2.27 7.35 -13.88
CA ALA A 53 -2.61 8.46 -14.76
C ALA A 53 -2.82 9.71 -13.89
N VAL A 54 -1.91 10.67 -14.02
CA VAL A 54 -1.96 11.93 -13.25
C VAL A 54 -2.85 12.92 -13.98
N GLY A 55 -4.03 13.21 -13.42
CA GLY A 55 -5.00 14.15 -14.02
C GLY A 55 -4.55 15.61 -13.98
N THR A 56 -3.67 15.98 -13.03
CA THR A 56 -3.07 17.31 -12.94
C THR A 56 -1.59 17.21 -12.61
N SER A 57 -0.74 17.79 -13.44
CA SER A 57 0.70 17.89 -13.24
C SER A 57 1.05 19.30 -12.79
N TYR A 58 1.61 19.42 -11.59
CA TYR A 58 2.03 20.68 -11.02
C TYR A 58 3.51 20.92 -11.30
N LEU A 59 3.82 22.10 -11.88
CA LEU A 59 5.18 22.58 -12.11
C LEU A 59 5.57 23.55 -11.00
N ARG A 60 6.81 23.45 -10.53
CA ARG A 60 7.33 24.40 -9.58
C ARG A 60 7.35 25.80 -10.19
N HIS A 61 6.90 26.77 -9.43
CA HIS A 61 7.08 28.16 -9.77
C HIS A 61 8.42 28.67 -9.21
N TYR A 62 9.19 29.35 -10.04
CA TYR A 62 10.48 29.90 -9.67
C TYR A 62 10.42 31.44 -9.70
N GLU A 63 10.80 32.08 -8.61
CA GLU A 63 11.03 33.49 -8.62
C GLU A 63 12.19 33.82 -9.58
N PRO A 64 12.13 34.94 -10.36
CA PRO A 64 13.14 35.25 -11.37
C PRO A 64 14.59 35.18 -10.89
N SER A 65 14.83 35.61 -9.64
CA SER A 65 16.15 35.54 -8.99
C SER A 65 16.62 34.10 -8.67
N GLU A 66 15.74 33.15 -8.61
CA GLU A 66 16.06 31.74 -8.40
C GLU A 66 16.28 30.98 -9.72
N VAL A 67 15.57 31.38 -10.78
CA VAL A 67 15.76 30.81 -12.13
C VAL A 67 17.17 31.07 -12.63
N GLU A 68 17.69 32.29 -12.43
CA GLU A 68 19.07 32.64 -12.79
C GLU A 68 20.13 31.84 -12.01
N ARG A 69 19.81 31.40 -10.77
CA ARG A 69 20.75 30.68 -9.89
C ARG A 69 20.68 29.16 -10.04
N ARG A 70 19.60 28.61 -10.60
CA ARG A 70 19.38 27.16 -10.74
C ARG A 70 19.32 26.73 -12.20
N ALA A 71 20.40 26.99 -12.96
CA ALA A 71 20.57 26.33 -14.24
C ALA A 71 20.46 24.81 -14.05
N GLY A 72 19.30 24.22 -14.43
CA GLY A 72 19.01 22.81 -14.25
C GLY A 72 17.79 22.48 -13.37
N ALA A 73 17.06 23.49 -12.86
CA ALA A 73 15.77 23.22 -12.19
C ALA A 73 14.71 22.84 -13.23
N PHE A 74 14.15 21.65 -13.09
CA PHE A 74 13.16 21.11 -14.01
C PHE A 74 12.16 20.21 -13.28
N ASP A 75 10.97 20.06 -13.85
CA ASP A 75 9.98 19.08 -13.44
C ASP A 75 9.94 17.94 -14.45
N PRO A 76 10.31 16.73 -14.05
CA PRO A 76 10.31 15.57 -14.94
C PRO A 76 8.89 15.11 -15.23
N PHE A 77 8.62 14.77 -16.50
CA PHE A 77 7.37 14.16 -16.91
C PHE A 77 7.54 12.66 -17.09
N TYR A 78 6.76 11.91 -16.32
CA TYR A 78 6.76 10.45 -16.32
C TYR A 78 5.46 9.88 -16.87
N VAL A 79 5.58 8.75 -17.56
CA VAL A 79 4.46 7.87 -17.91
C VAL A 79 4.70 6.51 -17.29
N ASN A 80 3.82 6.09 -16.40
CA ASN A 80 3.90 4.80 -15.72
C ASN A 80 3.01 3.78 -16.42
N LEU A 81 3.62 2.72 -16.95
CA LEU A 81 2.94 1.66 -17.69
C LEU A 81 3.04 0.31 -16.96
N THR A 82 2.01 -0.51 -17.12
CA THR A 82 2.03 -1.93 -16.75
C THR A 82 1.58 -2.75 -17.95
N ALA A 83 2.33 -3.81 -18.25
CA ALA A 83 1.99 -4.78 -19.27
C ALA A 83 1.39 -6.03 -18.65
N SER A 84 0.32 -6.58 -19.23
CA SER A 84 -0.28 -7.85 -18.85
C SER A 84 -0.63 -8.69 -20.07
N ALA A 85 -0.92 -9.99 -19.87
CA ALA A 85 -1.49 -10.83 -20.89
C ALA A 85 -3.02 -10.72 -20.84
N ALA A 86 -3.66 -10.58 -22.01
CA ALA A 86 -5.12 -10.49 -22.11
C ALA A 86 -5.85 -11.78 -21.65
N SER A 87 -5.12 -12.89 -21.57
CA SER A 87 -5.65 -14.15 -21.05
C SER A 87 -4.55 -14.89 -20.27
N PRO A 88 -4.85 -15.49 -19.12
CA PRO A 88 -3.90 -16.31 -18.37
C PRO A 88 -3.64 -17.61 -19.16
N GLY A 89 -2.58 -17.61 -19.97
CA GLY A 89 -2.14 -18.73 -20.79
C GLY A 89 -0.66 -19.03 -20.62
N LYS A 90 -0.23 -20.22 -21.00
CA LYS A 90 1.18 -20.64 -20.95
C LYS A 90 2.01 -19.88 -21.98
N GLY A 91 2.69 -18.81 -21.58
CA GLY A 91 3.67 -18.09 -22.38
C GLY A 91 3.84 -16.64 -21.93
N SER A 92 5.07 -16.13 -21.87
CA SER A 92 5.32 -14.72 -21.60
C SER A 92 4.99 -13.90 -22.86
N VAL A 93 3.87 -13.19 -22.81
CA VAL A 93 3.52 -12.24 -23.88
C VAL A 93 4.34 -10.97 -23.69
N ARG A 94 4.91 -10.44 -24.75
CA ARG A 94 5.58 -9.13 -24.74
C ARG A 94 4.71 -8.12 -25.49
N VAL A 95 4.58 -6.93 -24.94
CA VAL A 95 4.08 -5.75 -25.66
C VAL A 95 5.21 -5.25 -26.54
N ARG A 96 4.95 -5.13 -27.85
CA ARG A 96 5.98 -4.83 -28.84
C ARG A 96 5.77 -3.48 -29.48
N ASN A 97 6.88 -2.83 -29.86
CA ASN A 97 6.89 -1.57 -30.58
C ASN A 97 6.05 -0.49 -29.88
N ILE A 98 6.29 -0.34 -28.58
CA ILE A 98 5.58 0.67 -27.78
C ILE A 98 5.97 2.06 -28.28
N LYS A 99 4.95 2.87 -28.55
CA LYS A 99 5.11 4.27 -28.93
C LYS A 99 4.27 5.14 -28.01
N VAL A 100 4.93 6.03 -27.31
CA VAL A 100 4.29 7.05 -26.46
C VAL A 100 4.29 8.37 -27.23
N THR A 101 3.13 8.97 -27.44
CA THR A 101 2.99 10.29 -28.06
C THR A 101 2.38 11.25 -27.06
N VAL A 102 3.00 12.41 -26.86
CA VAL A 102 2.50 13.50 -26.02
C VAL A 102 2.23 14.71 -26.90
N ASP A 103 0.98 15.14 -26.94
CA ASP A 103 0.53 16.34 -27.64
C ASP A 103 0.60 17.54 -26.69
N LEU A 104 1.39 18.53 -27.06
CA LEU A 104 1.68 19.76 -26.33
C LEU A 104 0.97 20.98 -26.91
N SER A 105 0.10 20.82 -27.92
CA SER A 105 -0.53 21.93 -28.66
C SER A 105 -1.36 22.87 -27.78
N ALA A 106 -1.88 22.36 -26.66
CA ALA A 106 -2.63 23.12 -25.68
C ALA A 106 -1.78 23.64 -24.49
N VAL A 107 -0.46 23.38 -24.49
CA VAL A 107 0.45 23.83 -23.42
C VAL A 107 0.82 25.29 -23.61
N LYS A 108 0.80 26.06 -22.50
CA LYS A 108 1.15 27.47 -22.48
C LYS A 108 2.15 27.75 -21.36
N SER A 109 3.02 28.72 -21.56
CA SER A 109 3.95 29.21 -20.53
C SER A 109 4.91 28.13 -19.96
N VAL A 110 5.10 27.03 -20.69
CA VAL A 110 5.98 25.91 -20.33
C VAL A 110 6.82 25.51 -21.56
N THR A 111 8.09 25.20 -21.32
CA THR A 111 9.02 24.71 -22.33
C THR A 111 9.46 23.30 -21.99
N ILE A 112 9.66 22.48 -23.01
CA ILE A 112 10.37 21.20 -22.87
C ILE A 112 11.88 21.51 -22.97
N ASP A 113 12.60 21.30 -21.88
CA ASP A 113 14.03 21.58 -21.79
C ASP A 113 14.87 20.42 -22.35
N THR A 114 14.70 19.24 -21.77
CA THR A 114 15.51 18.07 -22.11
C THR A 114 14.63 16.88 -22.38
N MET A 115 14.90 16.17 -23.50
CA MET A 115 14.22 14.90 -23.81
C MET A 115 15.12 13.71 -23.52
N MET A 116 14.52 12.62 -23.03
CA MET A 116 15.24 11.41 -22.65
C MET A 116 15.58 10.57 -23.88
N LYS A 117 16.83 10.65 -24.34
CA LYS A 117 17.35 9.89 -25.50
C LYS A 117 17.25 8.37 -25.27
N GLU A 118 17.39 7.92 -24.05
CA GLU A 118 17.32 6.50 -23.66
C GLU A 118 15.92 5.90 -23.91
N GLN A 119 14.89 6.73 -23.91
CA GLN A 119 13.51 6.35 -24.26
C GLN A 119 13.20 6.57 -25.76
N GLY A 120 14.19 6.87 -26.56
CA GLY A 120 14.02 7.17 -27.99
C GLY A 120 13.14 8.41 -28.24
N CYS A 121 13.12 9.38 -27.33
CA CYS A 121 12.26 10.56 -27.43
C CYS A 121 12.75 11.56 -28.48
N LYS A 122 11.82 12.04 -29.32
CA LYS A 122 12.03 13.07 -30.34
C LYS A 122 10.85 14.02 -30.34
N ARG A 123 11.11 15.31 -30.62
CA ARG A 123 10.08 16.33 -30.75
C ARG A 123 9.94 16.77 -32.21
N SER A 124 8.71 16.92 -32.67
CA SER A 124 8.36 17.51 -33.97
C SER A 124 7.17 18.47 -33.78
N GLY A 125 7.44 19.76 -33.81
CA GLY A 125 6.43 20.77 -33.48
C GLY A 125 5.94 20.61 -32.03
N ASP A 126 4.63 20.43 -31.87
CA ASP A 126 3.98 20.22 -30.58
C ASP A 126 3.84 18.75 -30.18
N LEU A 127 4.40 17.84 -30.97
CA LEU A 127 4.37 16.41 -30.64
C LEU A 127 5.72 15.93 -30.13
N VAL A 128 5.70 15.28 -28.97
CA VAL A 128 6.82 14.46 -28.47
C VAL A 128 6.49 12.99 -28.69
N THR A 129 7.36 12.27 -29.34
CA THR A 129 7.23 10.82 -29.57
C THR A 129 8.41 10.10 -28.96
N CYS A 130 8.12 9.09 -28.14
CA CYS A 130 9.10 8.22 -27.50
C CYS A 130 8.85 6.77 -27.88
N THR A 131 9.93 6.00 -28.05
CA THR A 131 9.88 4.56 -28.39
C THR A 131 10.65 3.77 -27.33
N PRO A 132 10.05 3.54 -26.15
CA PRO A 132 10.68 2.76 -25.11
C PRO A 132 10.85 1.30 -25.53
N LYS A 133 11.58 0.53 -24.71
CA LYS A 133 11.77 -0.91 -24.95
C LYS A 133 10.46 -1.67 -24.80
N ASP A 134 10.38 -2.81 -25.48
CA ASP A 134 9.29 -3.78 -25.31
C ASP A 134 9.18 -4.25 -23.86
N MET A 135 7.94 -4.41 -23.38
CA MET A 135 7.65 -4.82 -22.00
C MET A 135 7.15 -6.27 -21.96
N ALA A 136 7.66 -7.06 -21.01
CA ALA A 136 7.14 -8.39 -20.75
C ALA A 136 5.84 -8.31 -19.91
N SER A 137 4.97 -9.33 -20.06
CA SER A 137 3.78 -9.47 -19.22
C SER A 137 4.18 -9.54 -17.74
N GLY A 138 3.52 -8.74 -16.90
CA GLY A 138 3.84 -8.55 -15.48
C GLY A 138 4.86 -7.45 -15.21
N GLU A 139 5.49 -6.90 -16.25
CA GLU A 139 6.45 -5.80 -16.12
C GLU A 139 5.75 -4.46 -15.93
N SER A 140 6.33 -3.61 -15.08
CA SER A 140 5.96 -2.21 -14.92
C SER A 140 7.15 -1.33 -15.25
N ALA A 141 6.89 -0.27 -16.02
CA ALA A 141 7.89 0.70 -16.42
C ALA A 141 7.52 2.10 -15.97
N ASN A 142 8.49 2.82 -15.42
CA ASN A 142 8.41 4.25 -15.17
C ASN A 142 9.24 4.95 -16.25
N LEU A 143 8.55 5.53 -17.23
CA LEU A 143 9.17 6.15 -18.39
C LEU A 143 9.33 7.64 -18.16
N TRP A 144 10.52 8.10 -17.87
CA TRP A 144 10.86 9.51 -17.89
C TRP A 144 11.01 9.99 -19.33
N LEU A 145 10.09 10.82 -19.81
CA LEU A 145 10.05 11.20 -21.23
C LEU A 145 10.82 12.49 -21.52
N PHE A 146 10.62 13.51 -20.70
CA PHE A 146 11.24 14.81 -20.84
C PHE A 146 11.17 15.62 -19.54
N ASN A 147 11.90 16.73 -19.51
CA ASN A 147 11.83 17.73 -18.47
C ASN A 147 11.01 18.93 -18.93
N MET A 148 10.23 19.49 -18.03
CA MET A 148 9.46 20.70 -18.23
C MET A 148 10.07 21.84 -17.40
N VAL A 149 10.05 23.03 -17.95
CA VAL A 149 10.47 24.28 -17.29
C VAL A 149 9.42 25.33 -17.60
N GLU A 150 8.99 26.08 -16.60
CA GLU A 150 8.11 27.23 -16.83
C GLU A 150 8.85 28.35 -17.59
N TRP A 151 8.12 29.19 -18.30
CA TRP A 151 8.71 30.41 -18.88
C TRP A 151 9.07 31.39 -17.77
N GLN A 152 10.11 32.16 -18.00
CA GLN A 152 10.47 33.27 -17.11
C GLN A 152 9.27 34.19 -16.94
N ASN A 153 8.93 34.52 -15.69
CA ASN A 153 7.76 35.34 -15.31
C ASN A 153 6.40 34.75 -15.72
N ALA A 154 6.28 33.43 -15.87
CA ALA A 154 4.99 32.79 -16.05
C ALA A 154 4.08 33.06 -14.85
N ALA A 155 2.82 33.35 -15.10
CA ALA A 155 1.85 33.51 -14.03
C ALA A 155 1.53 32.15 -13.40
N LYS A 156 1.38 32.11 -12.07
CA LYS A 156 0.85 30.93 -11.37
C LYS A 156 -0.56 30.60 -11.85
N GLY A 157 -0.87 29.32 -11.95
CA GLY A 157 -2.17 28.85 -12.36
C GLY A 157 -2.16 27.93 -13.58
N PRO A 158 -3.31 27.75 -14.26
CA PRO A 158 -3.44 26.82 -15.39
C PRO A 158 -2.49 27.14 -16.54
N ALA A 159 -1.72 26.16 -16.98
CA ALA A 159 -0.77 26.24 -18.09
C ALA A 159 -1.16 25.35 -19.29
N GLY A 160 -2.41 24.98 -19.40
CA GLY A 160 -2.95 24.15 -20.47
C GLY A 160 -3.01 22.66 -20.13
N SER A 161 -2.99 21.84 -21.17
CA SER A 161 -3.09 20.37 -20.98
C SER A 161 -2.19 19.63 -21.95
N MET A 162 -1.82 18.40 -21.59
CA MET A 162 -1.12 17.44 -22.43
C MET A 162 -1.99 16.21 -22.63
N LYS A 163 -2.09 15.73 -23.88
CA LYS A 163 -2.72 14.44 -24.19
C LYS A 163 -1.63 13.40 -24.42
N VAL A 164 -1.65 12.35 -23.63
CA VAL A 164 -0.75 11.22 -23.75
C VAL A 164 -1.49 10.08 -24.44
N THR A 165 -0.87 9.51 -25.49
CA THR A 165 -1.38 8.35 -26.20
C THR A 165 -0.28 7.30 -26.27
N VAL A 166 -0.60 6.07 -25.91
CA VAL A 166 0.33 4.93 -26.02
C VAL A 166 -0.26 3.92 -26.99
N THR A 167 0.50 3.58 -28.00
CA THR A 167 0.18 2.55 -28.99
C THR A 167 1.22 1.44 -28.97
N SER A 168 0.87 0.27 -29.46
CA SER A 168 1.76 -0.87 -29.66
C SER A 168 1.22 -1.76 -30.77
N ASP A 169 2.01 -2.74 -31.23
CA ASP A 169 1.58 -3.65 -32.31
C ASP A 169 0.50 -4.64 -31.84
N ASN A 170 0.49 -5.02 -30.57
CA ASN A 170 -0.29 -6.14 -30.08
C ASN A 170 -1.08 -5.87 -28.79
N ALA A 171 -1.21 -4.60 -28.39
CA ALA A 171 -2.11 -4.18 -27.30
C ALA A 171 -3.01 -3.02 -27.77
N PRO A 172 -4.21 -2.86 -27.18
CA PRO A 172 -5.09 -1.73 -27.45
C PRO A 172 -4.41 -0.40 -27.17
N THR A 173 -4.75 0.62 -27.96
CA THR A 173 -4.34 2.01 -27.71
C THR A 173 -4.96 2.51 -26.42
N ILE A 174 -4.14 3.11 -25.57
CA ILE A 174 -4.57 3.76 -24.33
C ILE A 174 -4.19 5.24 -24.34
N HIS A 175 -4.98 6.09 -23.68
CA HIS A 175 -4.71 7.53 -23.60
C HIS A 175 -5.21 8.12 -22.27
N PHE A 176 -4.59 9.23 -21.86
CA PHE A 176 -5.10 10.12 -20.81
C PHE A 176 -4.75 11.57 -21.13
N THR A 177 -5.40 12.50 -20.44
CA THR A 177 -5.10 13.92 -20.50
C THR A 177 -4.70 14.38 -19.10
N THR A 178 -3.61 15.15 -19.00
CA THR A 178 -3.18 15.81 -17.75
C THR A 178 -3.26 17.32 -17.93
N GLN A 179 -3.82 18.02 -16.94
CA GLN A 179 -3.79 19.47 -16.85
C GLN A 179 -2.42 19.91 -16.32
N LEU A 180 -1.87 20.98 -16.87
CA LEU A 180 -0.67 21.59 -16.34
C LEU A 180 -1.00 22.83 -15.51
N VAL A 181 -0.40 22.94 -14.35
CA VAL A 181 -0.56 24.08 -13.44
C VAL A 181 0.82 24.56 -12.99
N ILE A 182 1.12 25.85 -13.22
CA ILE A 182 2.34 26.49 -12.69
C ILE A 182 2.08 26.92 -11.25
N GLY A 183 3.02 26.60 -10.37
CA GLY A 183 2.87 26.66 -8.92
C GLY A 183 2.40 25.30 -8.36
N SER A 184 2.76 25.02 -7.15
CA SER A 184 2.45 23.74 -6.52
C SER A 184 1.57 23.93 -5.29
N PRO A 185 0.49 23.15 -5.14
CA PRO A 185 -0.10 22.98 -3.83
C PRO A 185 0.92 22.30 -2.91
N ARG A 186 0.85 22.60 -1.64
CA ARG A 186 1.60 21.90 -0.59
C ARG A 186 0.59 21.35 0.39
N LEU A 187 0.15 20.14 0.11
CA LEU A 187 -0.91 19.51 0.88
C LEU A 187 -0.42 19.14 2.27
N THR A 188 -1.26 19.39 3.25
CA THR A 188 -1.00 19.11 4.66
C THR A 188 -2.15 18.30 5.25
N ALA A 189 -1.89 17.54 6.30
CA ALA A 189 -2.89 16.84 7.07
C ALA A 189 -2.58 16.90 8.54
N ARG A 190 -3.63 16.95 9.38
CA ARG A 190 -3.47 16.81 10.82
C ARG A 190 -3.16 15.35 11.13
N GLU A 191 -2.06 15.12 11.86
CA GLU A 191 -1.93 13.87 12.59
C GLU A 191 -2.96 13.85 13.70
N ASN A 192 -3.86 12.89 13.64
CA ASN A 192 -4.78 12.70 14.74
C ASN A 192 -3.97 12.18 15.93
N PRO A 193 -3.93 12.89 17.05
CA PRO A 193 -3.26 12.38 18.22
C PRO A 193 -3.92 11.06 18.64
N HIS A 194 -3.14 10.19 19.24
CA HIS A 194 -3.70 9.12 20.05
C HIS A 194 -4.81 9.71 20.89
N PRO A 195 -5.96 9.01 21.05
CA PRO A 195 -6.95 9.48 22.01
C PRO A 195 -6.20 9.75 23.31
N ALA A 196 -6.16 11.02 23.69
CA ALA A 196 -5.40 11.51 24.86
C ALA A 196 -5.87 10.89 26.19
N SER A 197 -6.89 10.03 26.15
CA SER A 197 -7.59 9.44 27.28
C SER A 197 -7.27 7.97 27.55
N GLY A 198 -6.22 7.41 26.95
CA GLY A 198 -5.85 6.01 27.18
C GLY A 198 -6.59 5.00 26.29
N PRO A 199 -6.55 3.71 26.65
CA PRO A 199 -7.18 2.65 25.87
C PRO A 199 -8.71 2.82 25.85
N ILE A 200 -9.31 2.53 24.69
CA ILE A 200 -10.76 2.54 24.49
C ILE A 200 -11.37 1.17 24.75
N GLU A 201 -12.65 1.13 25.07
CA GLU A 201 -13.35 -0.12 25.33
C GLU A 201 -13.58 -0.92 24.03
N PRO A 202 -13.28 -2.23 23.99
CA PRO A 202 -13.63 -3.09 22.86
C PRO A 202 -15.15 -3.10 22.63
N GLY A 203 -15.54 -3.06 21.36
CA GLY A 203 -16.95 -2.99 20.95
C GLY A 203 -17.53 -1.57 20.94
N SER A 204 -16.73 -0.55 21.27
CA SER A 204 -17.15 0.85 21.17
C SER A 204 -16.95 1.42 19.77
N ASP A 205 -17.54 2.59 19.55
CA ASP A 205 -17.33 3.39 18.34
C ASP A 205 -16.23 4.43 18.57
N LEU A 206 -15.40 4.61 17.57
CA LEU A 206 -14.33 5.59 17.53
C LEU A 206 -14.61 6.61 16.42
N GLU A 207 -14.77 7.87 16.79
CA GLU A 207 -14.98 8.95 15.85
C GLU A 207 -13.66 9.59 15.41
N VAL A 208 -13.47 9.79 14.09
CA VAL A 208 -12.31 10.42 13.50
C VAL A 208 -12.75 11.54 12.57
N ARG A 209 -12.19 12.73 12.74
CA ARG A 209 -12.37 13.87 11.84
C ARG A 209 -11.09 14.15 11.07
N PRO A 210 -10.93 13.59 9.85
CA PRO A 210 -9.81 13.95 9.01
C PRO A 210 -9.78 15.44 8.72
N ALA A 211 -8.57 16.00 8.75
CA ALA A 211 -8.36 17.41 8.48
C ALA A 211 -7.16 17.60 7.54
N PHE A 212 -7.34 18.48 6.56
CA PHE A 212 -6.40 18.70 5.48
C PHE A 212 -6.26 20.17 5.16
N GLY A 213 -5.10 20.57 4.69
CA GLY A 213 -4.80 21.94 4.30
C GLY A 213 -3.96 22.01 3.03
N ASN A 214 -3.80 23.23 2.56
CA ASN A 214 -2.96 23.54 1.43
C ASN A 214 -2.12 24.78 1.77
N GLU A 215 -0.87 24.57 2.18
CA GLU A 215 0.11 25.64 2.44
C GLU A 215 0.86 26.07 1.18
N GLY A 216 0.45 25.56 0.03
CA GLY A 216 1.10 25.84 -1.25
C GLY A 216 0.67 27.17 -1.86
N GLU A 217 1.08 27.35 -3.11
CA GLU A 217 0.95 28.60 -3.85
C GLU A 217 -0.30 28.63 -4.74
N THR A 218 -0.87 27.49 -5.04
CA THR A 218 -2.02 27.34 -5.93
C THR A 218 -3.13 26.53 -5.29
N ASP A 219 -4.37 26.87 -5.61
CA ASP A 219 -5.53 26.08 -5.23
C ASP A 219 -5.46 24.67 -5.83
N VAL A 220 -6.07 23.71 -5.17
CA VAL A 220 -6.41 22.42 -5.76
C VAL A 220 -7.85 22.53 -6.24
N ASP A 221 -8.01 22.70 -7.54
CA ASP A 221 -9.32 22.84 -8.18
C ASP A 221 -10.01 21.48 -8.38
N GLY A 222 -11.33 21.54 -8.52
CA GLY A 222 -12.16 20.37 -8.74
C GLY A 222 -12.46 19.57 -7.48
N ASP A 223 -12.98 18.36 -7.67
CA ASP A 223 -13.37 17.49 -6.58
C ASP A 223 -12.15 16.91 -5.84
N LEU A 224 -12.34 16.62 -4.57
CA LEU A 224 -11.35 16.04 -3.68
C LEU A 224 -11.83 14.66 -3.25
N ASN A 225 -10.95 13.67 -3.31
CA ASN A 225 -11.21 12.34 -2.80
C ASN A 225 -10.55 12.13 -1.45
N VAL A 226 -11.35 11.76 -0.45
CA VAL A 226 -10.88 11.36 0.87
C VAL A 226 -11.04 9.84 0.98
N ALA A 227 -9.90 9.14 0.96
CA ALA A 227 -9.85 7.70 1.19
C ALA A 227 -9.60 7.43 2.68
N VAL A 228 -10.51 6.74 3.35
CA VAL A 228 -10.36 6.32 4.75
C VAL A 228 -10.20 4.81 4.78
N LYS A 229 -9.16 4.35 5.47
CA LYS A 229 -8.84 2.93 5.65
C LYS A 229 -8.73 2.59 7.11
N VAL A 230 -9.29 1.45 7.49
CA VAL A 230 -9.15 0.87 8.82
C VAL A 230 -8.32 -0.41 8.73
N GLN A 231 -7.28 -0.50 9.54
CA GLN A 231 -6.46 -1.69 9.76
C GLN A 231 -6.70 -2.20 11.17
N GLY A 232 -6.51 -3.50 11.38
CA GLY A 232 -6.79 -4.16 12.65
C GLY A 232 -8.27 -4.56 12.79
N GLN A 233 -8.69 -4.76 14.03
CA GLN A 233 -10.02 -5.30 14.37
C GLN A 233 -11.03 -4.15 14.59
N ALA A 234 -11.32 -3.41 13.54
CA ALA A 234 -12.38 -2.40 13.49
C ALA A 234 -12.94 -2.28 12.08
N THR A 235 -14.13 -1.75 11.92
CA THR A 235 -14.81 -1.57 10.63
C THR A 235 -15.41 -0.17 10.55
N LEU A 236 -15.54 0.40 9.35
CA LEU A 236 -16.20 1.68 9.17
C LEU A 236 -17.73 1.52 9.19
N ARG A 237 -18.42 2.49 9.77
CA ARG A 237 -19.85 2.62 9.54
C ARG A 237 -20.11 3.25 8.17
N ARG A 238 -21.11 2.72 7.45
CA ARG A 238 -21.48 3.18 6.11
C ARG A 238 -22.49 4.32 6.21
N GLU A 239 -22.02 5.53 6.45
CA GLU A 239 -22.85 6.67 6.80
C GLU A 239 -23.18 7.59 5.60
N TYR A 240 -22.19 7.97 4.77
CA TYR A 240 -22.29 9.10 3.84
C TYR A 240 -22.67 8.71 2.42
N SER A 241 -23.64 9.39 1.82
CA SER A 241 -24.15 9.09 0.47
C SER A 241 -23.16 9.38 -0.66
N ASN A 242 -22.23 10.32 -0.47
CA ASN A 242 -21.15 10.61 -1.42
C ASN A 242 -19.88 9.77 -1.18
N CYS A 243 -19.95 8.79 -0.28
CA CYS A 243 -18.88 7.83 -0.03
C CYS A 243 -19.24 6.45 -0.59
N ARG A 244 -18.28 5.83 -1.25
CA ARG A 244 -18.29 4.43 -1.66
C ARG A 244 -17.52 3.62 -0.63
N TYR A 245 -17.95 2.41 -0.35
CA TYR A 245 -17.34 1.51 0.63
C TYR A 245 -16.94 0.20 -0.06
N ASP A 246 -15.86 -0.42 0.37
CA ASP A 246 -15.35 -1.66 -0.25
C ASP A 246 -16.31 -2.86 -0.08
N LYS A 247 -17.16 -2.83 0.95
CA LYS A 247 -18.16 -3.86 1.24
C LYS A 247 -19.45 -3.25 1.77
N ALA A 248 -20.57 -3.96 1.61
CA ALA A 248 -21.86 -3.57 2.21
C ALA A 248 -21.83 -3.75 3.73
N ASP A 249 -21.27 -4.86 4.18
CA ASP A 249 -21.15 -5.21 5.58
C ASP A 249 -19.68 -5.15 6.02
N ALA A 250 -19.44 -4.62 7.20
CA ALA A 250 -18.12 -4.50 7.81
C ALA A 250 -17.03 -3.92 6.88
N PRO A 251 -17.25 -2.73 6.28
CA PRO A 251 -16.27 -2.14 5.37
C PRO A 251 -14.99 -1.73 6.10
N LYS A 252 -13.86 -1.93 5.42
CA LYS A 252 -12.52 -1.52 5.88
C LYS A 252 -12.02 -0.29 5.15
N LYS A 253 -12.69 0.10 4.07
CA LYS A 253 -12.30 1.21 3.22
C LYS A 253 -13.53 2.02 2.80
N ALA A 254 -13.38 3.35 2.84
CA ALA A 254 -14.30 4.31 2.25
C ALA A 254 -13.55 5.24 1.31
N LEU A 255 -14.19 5.63 0.21
CA LEU A 255 -13.73 6.67 -0.70
C LEU A 255 -14.85 7.67 -0.89
N CYS A 256 -14.67 8.87 -0.35
CA CYS A 256 -15.64 9.96 -0.42
C CYS A 256 -15.19 11.01 -1.42
N THR A 257 -16.09 11.44 -2.31
CA THR A 257 -15.83 12.56 -3.21
C THR A 257 -16.51 13.81 -2.63
N ILE A 258 -15.72 14.83 -2.35
CA ILE A 258 -16.14 16.09 -1.71
C ILE A 258 -15.86 17.22 -2.69
N PRO A 259 -16.82 18.11 -3.00
CA PRO A 259 -16.56 19.27 -3.85
C PRO A 259 -15.46 20.16 -3.29
N GLY A 260 -14.55 20.58 -4.17
CA GLY A 260 -13.49 21.55 -3.85
C GLY A 260 -13.93 22.99 -4.09
N PRO A 261 -12.99 23.96 -4.16
CA PRO A 261 -11.54 23.78 -4.17
C PRO A 261 -10.93 23.67 -2.75
N LEU A 262 -9.73 23.10 -2.65
CA LEU A 262 -8.87 23.25 -1.49
C LEU A 262 -7.95 24.46 -1.72
N ARG A 263 -8.32 25.61 -1.15
CA ARG A 263 -7.66 26.88 -1.41
C ARG A 263 -6.26 26.95 -0.83
N ALA A 264 -5.36 27.62 -1.52
CA ALA A 264 -4.03 27.98 -1.00
C ALA A 264 -4.15 28.76 0.32
N GLY A 265 -3.35 28.41 1.31
CA GLY A 265 -3.37 29.00 2.65
C GLY A 265 -4.56 28.58 3.54
N ALA A 266 -5.46 27.69 3.08
CA ALA A 266 -6.60 27.27 3.84
C ALA A 266 -6.46 25.84 4.43
N ALA A 267 -7.17 25.61 5.53
CA ALA A 267 -7.28 24.31 6.18
C ALA A 267 -8.75 23.97 6.44
N TYR A 268 -9.09 22.71 6.28
CA TYR A 268 -10.44 22.18 6.41
C TYR A 268 -10.41 20.87 7.17
N GLU A 269 -11.49 20.58 7.88
CA GLU A 269 -11.77 19.25 8.43
C GLU A 269 -13.11 18.74 7.90
N THR A 270 -13.34 17.44 7.96
CA THR A 270 -14.66 16.91 7.61
C THR A 270 -15.72 17.48 8.54
N ASP A 271 -16.87 17.90 7.99
CA ASP A 271 -17.96 18.51 8.75
C ASP A 271 -18.57 17.53 9.75
N ARG A 272 -18.44 16.22 9.50
CA ARG A 272 -18.85 15.11 10.35
C ARG A 272 -17.72 14.10 10.52
N PRO A 273 -17.68 13.35 11.64
CA PRO A 273 -16.66 12.32 11.84
C PRO A 273 -16.94 11.09 11.00
N PHE A 274 -15.91 10.33 10.66
CA PHE A 274 -16.05 8.92 10.32
C PHE A 274 -16.13 8.11 11.61
N THR A 275 -17.06 7.17 11.65
CA THR A 275 -17.20 6.25 12.79
C THR A 275 -16.56 4.92 12.44
N ALA A 276 -15.58 4.49 13.24
CA ALA A 276 -15.02 3.15 13.21
C ALA A 276 -15.58 2.33 14.38
N ALA A 277 -16.31 1.28 14.06
CA ALA A 277 -16.80 0.32 15.05
C ALA A 277 -15.67 -0.66 15.39
N ILE A 278 -15.22 -0.68 16.62
CA ILE A 278 -14.16 -1.56 17.10
C ILE A 278 -14.77 -2.91 17.46
N ASP A 279 -14.14 -4.00 17.00
CA ASP A 279 -14.60 -5.34 17.34
C ASP A 279 -14.48 -5.60 18.84
N LYS A 280 -15.37 -6.43 19.39
CA LYS A 280 -15.35 -6.81 20.82
C LYS A 280 -14.07 -7.53 21.24
N THR A 281 -13.37 -8.11 20.29
CA THR A 281 -12.08 -8.77 20.47
C THR A 281 -10.90 -7.93 19.99
N GLY A 282 -11.17 -6.69 19.56
CA GLY A 282 -10.15 -5.81 19.03
C GLY A 282 -9.18 -5.32 20.10
N SER A 283 -7.89 -5.46 19.88
CA SER A 283 -6.82 -5.00 20.77
C SER A 283 -6.22 -3.68 20.32
N GLN A 284 -6.03 -3.50 19.05
CA GLN A 284 -5.43 -2.30 18.46
C GLN A 284 -5.79 -2.16 16.98
N GLY A 285 -5.53 -0.98 16.45
CA GLY A 285 -5.67 -0.74 15.03
C GLY A 285 -5.21 0.65 14.63
N LYS A 286 -5.37 0.94 13.34
CA LYS A 286 -4.97 2.19 12.73
C LYS A 286 -6.05 2.65 11.75
N ILE A 287 -6.36 3.93 11.79
CA ILE A 287 -7.20 4.58 10.80
C ILE A 287 -6.32 5.56 10.03
N THR A 288 -6.29 5.41 8.72
CA THR A 288 -5.58 6.32 7.83
C THR A 288 -6.59 7.06 6.97
N ALA A 289 -6.54 8.37 6.96
CA ALA A 289 -7.31 9.20 6.05
C ALA A 289 -6.36 9.89 5.08
N THR A 290 -6.57 9.73 3.78
CA THR A 290 -5.73 10.32 2.74
C THR A 290 -6.57 11.19 1.83
N LEU A 291 -6.12 12.42 1.60
CA LEU A 291 -6.69 13.35 0.63
C LEU A 291 -5.94 13.24 -0.70
N TYR A 292 -6.69 13.17 -1.77
CA TYR A 292 -6.20 13.29 -3.15
C TYR A 292 -7.03 14.34 -3.90
N PRO A 293 -6.43 15.14 -4.79
CA PRO A 293 -7.18 15.71 -5.91
C PRO A 293 -7.86 14.56 -6.67
N ALA A 294 -9.14 14.64 -6.98
CA ALA A 294 -9.88 13.52 -7.55
C ALA A 294 -9.23 12.92 -8.82
N PRO A 295 -8.68 13.73 -9.74
CA PRO A 295 -7.99 13.19 -10.92
C PRO A 295 -6.71 12.41 -10.61
N ASN A 296 -6.12 12.60 -9.43
CA ASN A 296 -4.84 12.00 -9.03
C ASN A 296 -5.01 10.86 -8.02
N THR A 297 -6.22 10.36 -7.83
CA THR A 297 -6.47 9.25 -6.90
C THR A 297 -5.85 7.96 -7.44
N PRO A 298 -4.91 7.32 -6.70
CA PRO A 298 -4.27 6.10 -7.16
C PRO A 298 -5.27 4.95 -7.33
N THR A 299 -5.04 4.09 -8.31
CA THR A 299 -5.89 2.92 -8.61
C THR A 299 -6.15 2.04 -7.39
N ARG A 300 -5.14 1.86 -6.53
CA ARG A 300 -5.26 1.09 -5.27
C ARG A 300 -6.29 1.67 -4.29
N ASP A 301 -6.61 2.95 -4.41
CA ASP A 301 -7.56 3.66 -3.54
C ASP A 301 -8.90 3.92 -4.20
N LEU A 302 -9.00 3.71 -5.52
CA LEU A 302 -10.27 3.75 -6.23
C LEU A 302 -11.18 2.61 -5.79
N LEU A 303 -12.47 2.91 -5.76
CA LEU A 303 -13.54 1.92 -5.60
C LEU A 303 -14.44 2.00 -6.84
N PRO A 304 -14.97 0.88 -7.34
CA PRO A 304 -15.85 0.88 -8.51
C PRO A 304 -17.12 1.71 -8.24
N ASP A 305 -17.73 2.23 -9.29
CA ASP A 305 -18.95 3.03 -9.15
C ASP A 305 -20.13 2.23 -8.59
N SER A 306 -20.13 0.91 -8.80
CA SER A 306 -21.07 -0.05 -8.23
C SER A 306 -20.85 -0.37 -6.75
N ALA A 307 -19.76 0.13 -6.13
CA ALA A 307 -19.48 -0.11 -4.72
C ALA A 307 -20.59 0.45 -3.82
N PRO A 308 -20.91 -0.22 -2.70
CA PRO A 308 -21.96 0.20 -1.78
C PRO A 308 -21.76 1.63 -1.31
N ARG A 309 -22.83 2.41 -1.23
CA ARG A 309 -22.81 3.79 -0.70
C ARG A 309 -23.47 3.85 0.66
N GLY A 310 -23.15 4.88 1.42
CA GLY A 310 -23.91 5.23 2.62
C GLY A 310 -25.29 5.82 2.29
N THR A 311 -26.16 5.90 3.27
CA THR A 311 -27.55 6.38 3.12
C THR A 311 -27.79 7.73 3.77
N GLY A 312 -26.84 8.20 4.59
CA GLY A 312 -26.95 9.49 5.29
C GLY A 312 -26.66 10.70 4.40
N ALA A 313 -26.64 11.85 4.99
CA ALA A 313 -26.31 13.09 4.29
C ALA A 313 -24.88 13.05 3.73
N PRO A 314 -24.60 13.76 2.62
CA PRO A 314 -23.25 13.79 2.06
C PRO A 314 -22.25 14.41 3.04
N LEU A 315 -21.04 13.86 3.10
CA LEU A 315 -19.92 14.41 3.83
C LEU A 315 -19.40 15.67 3.13
N GLY A 316 -19.08 16.69 3.90
CA GLY A 316 -18.49 17.94 3.43
C GLY A 316 -17.24 18.33 4.19
N PHE A 317 -16.71 19.50 3.86
CA PHE A 317 -15.65 20.15 4.60
C PHE A 317 -16.16 21.38 5.34
N ARG A 318 -15.55 21.67 6.48
CA ARG A 318 -15.68 22.95 7.19
C ARG A 318 -14.29 23.53 7.48
N PRO A 319 -14.14 24.86 7.53
CA PRO A 319 -12.86 25.48 7.88
C PRO A 319 -12.35 25.05 9.26
N THR A 320 -11.02 24.95 9.41
CA THR A 320 -10.32 24.70 10.67
C THR A 320 -9.04 25.56 10.74
N ASP A 321 -8.39 25.59 11.90
CA ASP A 321 -7.23 26.45 12.15
C ASP A 321 -5.89 25.93 11.59
N GLY A 322 -5.86 24.68 11.07
CA GLY A 322 -4.64 24.07 10.57
C GLY A 322 -3.62 23.68 11.64
N SER A 323 -3.93 23.80 12.92
CA SER A 323 -3.00 23.42 13.99
C SER A 323 -2.68 21.93 13.99
N GLY A 324 -1.41 21.58 14.24
CA GLY A 324 -0.92 20.19 14.24
C GLY A 324 -0.88 19.53 12.88
N PHE A 325 -0.89 20.31 11.81
CA PHE A 325 -0.77 19.76 10.46
C PHE A 325 0.69 19.50 10.14
N ARG A 326 0.93 18.42 9.37
CA ARG A 326 2.21 18.11 8.74
C ARG A 326 2.11 18.30 7.24
N THR A 327 3.20 18.81 6.65
CA THR A 327 3.33 18.98 5.21
C THR A 327 3.68 17.65 4.55
N PHE A 328 3.03 17.36 3.42
CA PHE A 328 3.27 16.19 2.60
C PHE A 328 3.72 16.58 1.18
N ALA A 329 3.31 15.81 0.18
CA ALA A 329 3.59 16.08 -1.21
C ALA A 329 2.49 16.94 -1.86
N LYS A 330 2.73 17.35 -3.10
CA LYS A 330 1.75 18.13 -3.88
C LYS A 330 0.55 17.31 -4.39
N GLU A 331 0.66 15.98 -4.40
CA GLU A 331 -0.39 15.09 -4.92
C GLU A 331 -1.26 14.44 -3.85
N LEU A 332 -0.83 14.46 -2.59
CA LEU A 332 -1.57 13.85 -1.49
C LEU A 332 -1.18 14.40 -0.13
N ALA A 333 -2.09 14.28 0.83
CA ALA A 333 -1.78 14.39 2.26
C ALA A 333 -2.50 13.29 3.03
N PHE A 334 -1.90 12.80 4.11
CA PHE A 334 -2.54 11.78 4.94
C PHE A 334 -2.36 12.03 6.44
N GLY A 335 -3.37 11.68 7.21
CA GLY A 335 -3.34 11.63 8.66
C GLY A 335 -3.58 10.19 9.15
N ASP A 336 -2.80 9.78 10.13
CA ASP A 336 -2.90 8.48 10.76
C ASP A 336 -3.34 8.63 12.21
N MET A 337 -4.34 7.85 12.61
CA MET A 337 -4.72 7.68 14.00
C MET A 337 -4.55 6.21 14.39
N GLN A 338 -3.68 5.95 15.34
CA GLN A 338 -3.58 4.64 15.98
C GLN A 338 -4.52 4.61 17.18
N PHE A 339 -5.18 3.49 17.40
CA PHE A 339 -5.98 3.26 18.59
C PHE A 339 -5.56 1.96 19.28
N ARG A 340 -5.78 1.95 20.59
CA ARG A 340 -5.55 0.79 21.45
C ARG A 340 -6.79 0.61 22.32
N THR A 341 -7.12 -0.63 22.61
CA THR A 341 -8.22 -0.95 23.54
C THR A 341 -7.67 -1.45 24.86
N THR A 342 -8.54 -1.61 25.83
CA THR A 342 -8.19 -2.25 27.11
C THR A 342 -7.66 -3.69 26.91
N ARG A 343 -7.97 -4.32 25.77
CA ARG A 343 -7.43 -5.65 25.38
C ARG A 343 -6.05 -5.63 24.72
N MET A 344 -5.42 -4.48 24.54
CA MET A 344 -4.09 -4.44 23.92
C MET A 344 -3.01 -5.21 24.73
N TYR A 345 -3.26 -5.40 26.01
CA TYR A 345 -2.41 -6.16 26.90
C TYR A 345 -2.85 -7.62 27.05
N ASP A 346 -3.91 -8.02 26.32
CA ASP A 346 -4.37 -9.39 26.22
C ASP A 346 -3.36 -10.21 25.40
N ARG A 347 -2.42 -10.80 26.07
CA ARG A 347 -1.43 -11.69 25.48
C ARG A 347 -2.07 -13.03 25.24
N GLN A 348 -2.06 -13.47 24.00
CA GLN A 348 -2.66 -14.75 23.63
C GLN A 348 -1.73 -15.57 22.75
N VAL A 349 -1.81 -16.86 22.88
CA VAL A 349 -1.15 -17.82 22.00
C VAL A 349 -2.15 -18.79 21.42
N ASN A 350 -1.91 -19.23 20.18
CA ASN A 350 -2.67 -20.31 19.57
C ASN A 350 -1.83 -21.58 19.53
N GLY A 351 -2.50 -22.74 19.64
CA GLY A 351 -1.87 -24.01 19.45
C GLY A 351 -1.47 -24.26 18.00
N PHE A 352 -0.49 -25.10 17.79
CA PHE A 352 -0.05 -25.51 16.47
C PHE A 352 0.35 -26.99 16.43
N ALA A 353 0.44 -27.56 15.21
CA ALA A 353 0.89 -28.91 14.98
C ALA A 353 2.30 -28.91 14.39
N ILE A 354 3.22 -29.67 14.98
CA ILE A 354 4.51 -30.02 14.41
C ILE A 354 4.28 -31.13 13.38
N LYS A 355 4.43 -30.82 12.10
CA LYS A 355 4.16 -31.78 11.00
C LYS A 355 5.46 -32.34 10.45
N GLY A 356 5.55 -33.66 10.35
CA GLY A 356 6.74 -34.28 9.75
C GLY A 356 6.82 -35.79 9.94
N LYS A 357 7.90 -36.38 9.42
CA LYS A 357 8.28 -37.79 9.60
C LYS A 357 9.25 -37.92 10.77
N VAL A 358 9.30 -39.14 11.35
CA VAL A 358 10.36 -39.46 12.31
C VAL A 358 11.75 -39.28 11.66
N GLY A 359 12.63 -38.61 12.37
CA GLY A 359 13.95 -38.18 11.89
C GLY A 359 13.99 -36.84 11.16
N GLN A 360 12.84 -36.28 10.80
CA GLN A 360 12.75 -35.01 10.07
C GLN A 360 12.92 -33.82 11.03
N THR A 361 13.72 -32.85 10.57
CA THR A 361 13.82 -31.52 11.20
C THR A 361 12.87 -30.55 10.48
N THR A 362 12.16 -29.73 11.25
CA THR A 362 11.27 -28.68 10.73
C THR A 362 11.50 -27.39 11.50
N GLU A 363 11.27 -26.26 10.83
CA GLU A 363 11.34 -24.92 11.41
C GLU A 363 9.92 -24.32 11.46
N ILE A 364 9.59 -23.72 12.59
CA ILE A 364 8.29 -23.14 12.87
C ILE A 364 8.53 -21.71 13.33
N GLY A 365 7.99 -20.74 12.59
CA GLY A 365 7.91 -19.36 13.05
C GLY A 365 6.97 -19.30 14.26
N VAL A 366 7.45 -18.88 15.41
CA VAL A 366 6.63 -18.86 16.64
C VAL A 366 5.43 -17.90 16.47
N MET A 367 5.59 -16.86 15.68
CA MET A 367 4.49 -15.93 15.35
C MET A 367 3.52 -16.48 14.30
N ASP A 368 3.97 -17.39 13.41
CA ASP A 368 3.12 -18.02 12.41
C ASP A 368 2.10 -18.97 13.05
N ALA A 369 2.39 -19.44 14.26
CA ALA A 369 1.49 -20.22 15.09
C ALA A 369 0.26 -19.43 15.58
N GLY A 370 0.23 -18.12 15.29
CA GLY A 370 -0.90 -17.23 15.56
C GLY A 370 -1.05 -16.90 17.04
N GLY A 371 -0.67 -15.72 17.40
CA GLY A 371 -0.82 -15.16 18.72
C GLY A 371 -0.42 -13.69 18.72
N TYR A 372 -0.85 -12.94 19.69
CA TYR A 372 -0.38 -11.57 19.92
C TYR A 372 0.33 -11.53 21.29
N PHE A 373 1.64 -11.36 21.25
CA PHE A 373 2.46 -11.15 22.45
C PHE A 373 3.72 -10.35 22.09
N ASP A 374 4.17 -9.55 23.02
CA ASP A 374 5.34 -8.68 22.90
C ASP A 374 6.52 -9.10 23.80
N GLY A 375 6.36 -10.22 24.48
CA GLY A 375 7.36 -10.78 25.38
C GLY A 375 7.86 -12.16 24.94
N ASP A 376 8.67 -12.76 25.81
CA ASP A 376 9.17 -14.12 25.62
C ASP A 376 8.05 -15.14 25.65
N SER A 377 8.14 -16.17 24.80
CA SER A 377 7.27 -17.34 24.86
C SER A 377 7.99 -18.56 25.40
N TYR A 378 7.27 -19.37 26.14
CA TYR A 378 7.77 -20.57 26.80
C TYR A 378 7.12 -21.79 26.17
N VAL A 379 7.93 -22.67 25.62
CA VAL A 379 7.48 -23.87 24.95
C VAL A 379 7.89 -25.09 25.79
N THR A 380 6.94 -26.01 26.01
CA THR A 380 7.21 -27.37 26.42
C THR A 380 7.01 -28.27 25.21
N LEU A 381 8.09 -28.88 24.71
CA LEU A 381 8.00 -29.72 23.52
C LEU A 381 7.22 -31.00 23.81
N PRO A 382 6.44 -31.53 22.84
CA PRO A 382 5.80 -32.84 22.96
C PRO A 382 6.82 -33.95 23.20
N GLU A 383 6.40 -35.06 23.83
CA GLU A 383 7.26 -36.22 23.93
C GLU A 383 7.64 -36.77 22.55
N GLY A 384 8.89 -37.15 22.36
CA GLY A 384 9.40 -37.60 21.05
C GLY A 384 9.85 -36.47 20.11
N VAL A 385 9.84 -35.24 20.58
CA VAL A 385 10.36 -34.06 19.84
C VAL A 385 11.52 -33.44 20.64
N SER A 386 12.60 -33.11 19.93
CA SER A 386 13.74 -32.38 20.47
C SER A 386 13.97 -31.06 19.74
N LEU A 387 14.51 -30.08 20.46
CA LEU A 387 15.02 -28.84 19.88
C LEU A 387 16.36 -29.11 19.20
N ILE A 388 16.55 -28.56 18.02
CA ILE A 388 17.84 -28.52 17.34
C ILE A 388 18.49 -27.17 17.63
N ALA A 389 19.57 -27.18 18.36
CA ALA A 389 20.32 -25.98 18.69
C ALA A 389 20.94 -25.36 17.42
N HIS A 390 21.04 -24.05 17.45
CA HIS A 390 21.75 -23.27 16.42
C HIS A 390 23.25 -23.64 16.45
N GLN A 391 23.86 -23.82 15.28
CA GLN A 391 25.30 -24.09 15.18
C GLN A 391 26.07 -22.78 14.98
N GLU A 392 27.20 -22.63 15.67
CA GLU A 392 28.11 -21.51 15.44
C GLU A 392 28.55 -21.44 13.97
N GLY A 393 28.30 -20.32 13.32
CA GLY A 393 28.65 -20.09 11.90
C GLY A 393 27.47 -20.15 10.92
N GLU A 394 26.29 -20.54 11.33
CA GLU A 394 25.08 -20.31 10.55
C GLU A 394 24.78 -18.80 10.50
N ALA A 395 24.54 -18.26 9.32
CA ALA A 395 24.24 -16.83 9.14
C ALA A 395 22.99 -16.45 9.94
N SER A 396 23.18 -15.81 11.10
CA SER A 396 22.12 -15.54 12.05
C SER A 396 21.51 -14.17 11.85
N GLU A 397 20.71 -14.01 10.80
CA GLU A 397 19.66 -12.97 10.81
C GLU A 397 18.40 -13.45 11.56
N MET A 398 18.35 -14.67 12.05
CA MET A 398 17.21 -15.27 12.75
C MET A 398 17.51 -15.40 14.25
N LEU A 399 16.50 -15.15 15.07
CA LEU A 399 16.52 -15.48 16.49
C LEU A 399 16.03 -16.92 16.67
N PHE A 400 16.84 -17.77 17.32
CA PHE A 400 16.45 -19.14 17.60
C PHE A 400 16.00 -19.30 19.04
N CYS A 401 15.04 -20.21 19.23
CA CYS A 401 14.64 -20.64 20.57
C CYS A 401 15.71 -21.54 21.19
N GLU A 402 15.87 -21.48 22.50
CA GLU A 402 16.89 -22.20 23.23
C GLU A 402 16.30 -23.05 24.37
N TYR A 403 16.95 -24.16 24.73
CA TYR A 403 16.56 -24.91 25.92
C TYR A 403 16.83 -24.11 27.20
N THR A 404 15.82 -24.02 28.06
CA THR A 404 15.98 -23.59 29.47
C THR A 404 16.06 -24.78 30.40
N ASP A 405 15.50 -25.93 30.02
CA ASP A 405 15.55 -27.20 30.75
C ASP A 405 15.34 -28.34 29.73
N GLU A 406 16.46 -28.90 29.26
CA GLU A 406 16.43 -29.98 28.26
C GLU A 406 15.77 -31.26 28.81
N LYS A 407 16.00 -31.61 30.06
CA LYS A 407 15.41 -32.82 30.69
C LYS A 407 13.87 -32.77 30.68
N ASN A 408 13.32 -31.59 30.93
CA ASN A 408 11.87 -31.35 30.91
C ASN A 408 11.38 -30.77 29.60
N ARG A 409 12.21 -30.74 28.55
CA ARG A 409 11.89 -30.24 27.19
C ARG A 409 11.37 -28.81 27.18
N LYS A 410 11.85 -27.99 28.10
CA LYS A 410 11.46 -26.58 28.19
C LYS A 410 12.37 -25.70 27.35
N VAL A 411 11.74 -24.86 26.53
CA VAL A 411 12.38 -23.99 25.57
C VAL A 411 11.90 -22.56 25.81
N LEU A 412 12.80 -21.60 25.71
CA LEU A 412 12.52 -20.18 25.66
C LEU A 412 12.66 -19.70 24.23
N CYS A 413 11.64 -19.07 23.72
CA CYS A 413 11.70 -18.30 22.49
C CYS A 413 11.68 -16.81 22.85
N PRO A 414 12.70 -16.04 22.44
CA PRO A 414 12.80 -14.64 22.82
C PRO A 414 11.63 -13.82 22.24
N ALA A 415 11.40 -12.66 22.83
CA ALA A 415 10.37 -11.74 22.37
C ALA A 415 10.46 -11.51 20.86
N PRO A 416 9.31 -11.41 20.16
CA PRO A 416 9.28 -11.22 18.71
C PRO A 416 9.80 -9.84 18.35
N ASN A 417 11.07 -9.80 17.99
CA ASN A 417 11.73 -8.64 17.38
C ASN A 417 11.93 -8.92 15.87
N ASN A 418 12.50 -8.03 15.16
CA ASN A 418 12.91 -8.28 13.79
C ASN A 418 14.40 -8.71 13.77
N PRO A 419 14.74 -9.98 13.47
CA PRO A 419 13.89 -11.06 12.91
C PRO A 419 12.98 -11.77 13.94
N LEU A 420 11.95 -12.47 13.44
CA LEU A 420 11.05 -13.27 14.26
C LEU A 420 11.74 -14.54 14.80
N PRO A 421 11.44 -14.99 16.05
CA PRO A 421 12.03 -16.19 16.60
C PRO A 421 11.57 -17.46 15.87
N VAL A 422 12.51 -18.38 15.66
CA VAL A 422 12.30 -19.66 14.98
C VAL A 422 12.52 -20.82 15.96
N LEU A 423 11.52 -21.70 16.05
CA LEU A 423 11.56 -22.96 16.75
C LEU A 423 11.97 -24.07 15.78
N ARG A 424 13.26 -24.49 15.83
CA ARG A 424 13.80 -25.59 15.02
C ARG A 424 13.73 -26.88 15.81
N VAL A 425 12.93 -27.84 15.37
CA VAL A 425 12.67 -29.10 16.08
C VAL A 425 12.89 -30.32 15.19
N ARG A 426 13.20 -31.47 15.80
CA ARG A 426 13.25 -32.77 15.15
C ARG A 426 12.27 -33.72 15.82
N ILE A 427 11.54 -34.50 15.02
CA ILE A 427 10.73 -35.61 15.51
C ILE A 427 11.64 -36.82 15.68
N ASP A 428 11.99 -37.16 16.91
CA ASP A 428 12.94 -38.26 17.21
C ASP A 428 12.26 -39.63 17.19
N LYS A 429 11.03 -39.69 17.68
CA LYS A 429 10.23 -40.92 17.73
C LYS A 429 8.74 -40.61 17.62
N ARG A 430 7.99 -41.60 17.14
CA ARG A 430 6.52 -41.50 17.10
C ARG A 430 5.96 -41.78 18.50
N VAL A 431 5.19 -40.85 19.03
CA VAL A 431 4.44 -40.97 20.28
C VAL A 431 3.03 -40.51 20.04
N GLU A 432 2.07 -41.42 19.92
CA GLU A 432 0.69 -41.10 19.63
C GLU A 432 0.07 -40.29 20.76
N GLY A 433 -0.62 -39.19 20.38
CA GLY A 433 -1.27 -38.28 21.34
C GLY A 433 -0.32 -37.43 22.16
N ALA A 434 1.00 -37.42 21.83
CA ALA A 434 1.97 -36.54 22.51
C ALA A 434 1.55 -35.08 22.37
N GLN A 435 1.53 -34.37 23.49
CA GLN A 435 1.21 -32.95 23.56
C GLN A 435 2.30 -32.19 24.26
N GLY A 436 2.57 -31.02 23.76
CA GLY A 436 3.34 -29.95 24.40
C GLY A 436 2.46 -28.73 24.63
N THR A 437 3.08 -27.64 25.05
CA THR A 437 2.39 -26.36 25.27
C THR A 437 3.25 -25.20 24.80
N ILE A 438 2.62 -24.15 24.32
CA ILE A 438 3.21 -22.82 24.22
C ILE A 438 2.49 -21.90 25.20
N SER A 439 3.24 -21.04 25.89
CA SER A 439 2.67 -20.07 26.81
C SER A 439 3.44 -18.76 26.79
N VAL A 440 2.74 -17.68 27.13
CA VAL A 440 3.31 -16.34 27.39
C VAL A 440 3.02 -15.93 28.81
N LYS A 441 3.92 -15.13 29.41
CA LYS A 441 3.70 -14.59 30.75
C LYS A 441 2.99 -13.23 30.65
N PRO A 442 2.07 -12.92 31.56
CA PRO A 442 1.51 -11.56 31.67
C PRO A 442 2.63 -10.58 32.02
N ASP A 443 2.50 -9.36 31.55
CA ASP A 443 3.36 -8.25 31.94
C ASP A 443 2.97 -7.78 33.35
N PRO A 444 3.93 -7.68 34.29
CA PRO A 444 3.61 -7.14 35.61
C PRO A 444 3.14 -5.68 35.63
N GLU A 445 3.55 -4.89 34.63
CA GLU A 445 3.19 -3.48 34.52
C GLU A 445 1.82 -3.27 33.82
N HIS A 446 1.41 -4.26 33.02
CA HIS A 446 0.17 -4.19 32.24
C HIS A 446 -0.66 -5.45 32.47
N PRO A 447 -1.65 -5.41 33.34
CA PRO A 447 -2.51 -6.57 33.63
C PRO A 447 -3.15 -7.13 32.36
N ASP A 448 -2.98 -8.44 32.18
CA ASP A 448 -3.61 -9.17 31.09
C ASP A 448 -5.07 -9.44 31.44
N PRO A 449 -6.03 -9.01 30.60
CA PRO A 449 -7.44 -9.15 30.89
C PRO A 449 -7.98 -10.57 30.77
N ASP A 450 -7.26 -11.48 30.09
CA ASP A 450 -7.66 -12.89 29.89
C ASP A 450 -6.48 -13.85 29.96
N LEU A 451 -6.14 -14.28 31.16
CA LEU A 451 -5.05 -15.24 31.38
C LEU A 451 -5.35 -16.66 30.83
N THR A 452 -6.60 -16.97 30.46
CA THR A 452 -6.97 -18.31 30.00
C THR A 452 -6.48 -18.61 28.58
N ASN A 453 -6.20 -17.59 27.78
CA ASN A 453 -5.69 -17.68 26.43
C ASN A 453 -4.15 -17.58 26.33
N ASN A 454 -3.45 -17.43 27.46
CA ASN A 454 -2.00 -17.32 27.53
C ASN A 454 -1.27 -18.66 27.39
N THR A 455 -1.99 -19.76 27.24
CA THR A 455 -1.43 -21.10 27.04
C THR A 455 -2.26 -21.86 26.00
N ALA A 456 -1.57 -22.52 25.07
CA ALA A 456 -2.19 -23.32 24.03
C ALA A 456 -1.43 -24.63 23.78
N PRO A 457 -2.11 -25.70 23.28
CA PRO A 457 -1.47 -26.98 23.03
C PRO A 457 -0.58 -26.99 21.80
N ILE A 458 0.51 -27.75 21.86
CA ILE A 458 1.32 -28.15 20.71
C ILE A 458 1.09 -29.63 20.47
N THR A 459 0.74 -30.02 19.26
CA THR A 459 0.52 -31.42 18.85
C THR A 459 1.57 -31.87 17.84
N VAL A 460 1.67 -33.18 17.59
CA VAL A 460 2.50 -33.74 16.53
C VAL A 460 1.59 -34.41 15.49
N GLU A 461 1.75 -34.03 14.25
CA GLU A 461 1.05 -34.61 13.10
C GLU A 461 2.07 -35.37 12.25
N TYR A 462 2.00 -36.71 12.33
CA TYR A 462 2.93 -37.57 11.59
C TYR A 462 2.44 -37.72 10.15
N VAL A 463 3.34 -37.45 9.20
CA VAL A 463 3.13 -37.72 7.78
C VAL A 463 3.90 -38.99 7.40
N ASP A 464 3.28 -39.89 6.63
CA ASP A 464 3.87 -41.18 6.22
C ASP A 464 4.95 -41.02 5.12
#